data_12a7878a75452552b0611378b69d43a7
#
_entry.id   12a7878a75452552b0611378b69d43a7
#
_cell.length_a   1.000
_cell.length_b   1.000
_cell.length_c   1.000
_cell.angle_alpha   90.00
_cell.angle_beta   90.00
_cell.angle_gamma   90.00
#
_symmetry.space_group_name_H-M   'P 1'
#
loop_
_entity.id
_entity.type
_entity.pdbx_description
1 polymer ?
#
loop_
_entity_poly.entity_id
_entity_poly.type
_entity_poly.pdbx_seq_one_letter_code
_entity_poly.pdbx_strand_id
1 'polypeptide(L)'
;TDAIRQKLAEADAIQATVDEQNRRAQIAKELDAAEAKSQEYTDAMATRAKERNAALAEAEMPVEGLAFSIDEKGEATLTYEGLPFDKDQISTAAMLRVSTAVGMASNPRLRVLRIMDGSLLDEDSMKLLAEMAEAEDFQLWVEVVGDGGVGIVMENGTIRGAPDAEGDAKEKAAAEIQAKI
;
A
#
# COMPACT_ATOMS: atom_id res chain seq x y z
N THR A 1 10.97 40.49 67.59
CA THR A 1 10.20 39.45 66.88
C THR A 1 9.82 39.89 65.43
N ASP A 2 9.46 41.16 65.20
CA ASP A 2 9.01 41.62 63.86
C ASP A 2 10.16 41.76 62.85
N ALA A 3 11.34 42.20 63.31
CA ALA A 3 12.55 42.29 62.48
C ALA A 3 13.00 40.90 61.95
N ILE A 4 12.76 39.83 62.71
CA ILE A 4 13.07 38.47 62.24
C ILE A 4 12.07 38.01 61.18
N ARG A 5 10.77 38.32 61.39
CA ARG A 5 9.72 38.00 60.37
C ARG A 5 9.95 38.72 59.07
N GLN A 6 10.36 39.99 59.11
CA GLN A 6 10.68 40.76 57.95
C GLN A 6 11.88 40.18 57.18
N LYS A 7 12.96 39.82 57.87
CA LYS A 7 14.11 39.17 57.23
C LYS A 7 13.75 37.81 56.61
N LEU A 8 12.85 37.06 57.24
CA LEU A 8 12.40 35.78 56.74
C LEU A 8 11.59 35.99 55.43
N ALA A 9 10.68 36.95 55.43
CA ALA A 9 9.91 37.29 54.23
C ALA A 9 10.79 37.79 53.06
N GLU A 10 11.82 38.56 53.36
CA GLU A 10 12.81 38.98 52.35
C GLU A 10 13.62 37.79 51.81
N ALA A 11 14.03 36.85 52.67
CA ALA A 11 14.73 35.63 52.24
C ALA A 11 13.83 34.73 51.38
N ASP A 12 12.56 34.56 51.74
CA ASP A 12 11.60 33.79 50.95
C ASP A 12 11.38 34.42 49.57
N ALA A 13 11.29 35.76 49.48
CA ALA A 13 11.16 36.46 48.21
C ALA A 13 12.39 36.29 47.31
N ILE A 14 13.59 36.35 47.89
CA ILE A 14 14.83 36.11 47.18
C ILE A 14 14.89 34.66 46.67
N GLN A 15 14.55 33.70 47.52
CA GLN A 15 14.51 32.29 47.15
C GLN A 15 13.55 32.02 45.99
N ALA A 16 12.34 32.58 46.06
CA ALA A 16 11.36 32.46 44.97
C ALA A 16 11.91 33.02 43.64
N THR A 17 12.66 34.13 43.68
CA THR A 17 13.28 34.71 42.49
C THR A 17 14.38 33.80 41.92
N VAL A 18 15.19 33.23 42.78
CA VAL A 18 16.26 32.26 42.39
C VAL A 18 15.63 31.00 41.76
N ASP A 19 14.60 30.48 42.39
CA ASP A 19 13.90 29.28 41.89
C ASP A 19 13.27 29.54 40.48
N GLU A 20 12.66 30.69 40.29
CA GLU A 20 12.14 31.09 38.99
C GLU A 20 13.22 31.26 37.91
N GLN A 21 14.38 31.84 38.27
CA GLN A 21 15.51 31.95 37.37
C GLN A 21 16.08 30.57 36.99
N ASN A 22 16.20 29.66 37.94
CA ASN A 22 16.65 28.30 37.72
C ASN A 22 15.68 27.57 36.80
N ARG A 23 14.37 27.70 37.04
CA ARG A 23 13.33 27.12 36.18
C ARG A 23 13.39 27.64 34.75
N ARG A 24 13.56 28.95 34.57
CA ARG A 24 13.73 29.56 33.25
C ARG A 24 14.96 29.03 32.54
N ALA A 25 16.07 28.92 33.23
CA ALA A 25 17.32 28.38 32.67
C ALA A 25 17.16 26.90 32.24
N GLN A 26 16.43 26.12 33.02
CA GLN A 26 16.11 24.74 32.72
C GLN A 26 15.24 24.64 31.44
N ILE A 27 14.16 25.42 31.37
CA ILE A 27 13.25 25.44 30.21
C ILE A 27 13.99 25.90 28.95
N ALA A 28 14.86 26.93 29.05
CA ALA A 28 15.66 27.38 27.92
C ALA A 28 16.56 26.26 27.38
N LYS A 29 17.22 25.52 28.28
CA LYS A 29 18.06 24.37 27.89
C LYS A 29 17.26 23.23 27.24
N GLU A 30 16.07 22.95 27.78
CA GLU A 30 15.18 21.94 27.20
C GLU A 30 14.66 22.39 25.81
N LEU A 31 14.35 23.66 25.63
CA LEU A 31 13.95 24.23 24.35
C LEU A 31 15.07 24.10 23.30
N ASP A 32 16.27 24.54 23.65
CA ASP A 32 17.43 24.45 22.75
C ASP A 32 17.69 23.01 22.32
N ALA A 33 17.58 22.05 23.24
CA ALA A 33 17.72 20.62 22.94
C ALA A 33 16.61 20.10 22.05
N ALA A 34 15.37 20.53 22.24
CA ALA A 34 14.23 20.15 21.42
C ALA A 34 14.33 20.74 20.01
N GLU A 35 14.76 21.99 19.88
CA GLU A 35 14.98 22.67 18.58
C GLU A 35 16.11 21.99 17.80
N ALA A 36 17.23 21.69 18.46
CA ALA A 36 18.34 20.96 17.82
C ALA A 36 17.89 19.59 17.27
N LYS A 37 17.10 18.86 18.08
CA LYS A 37 16.56 17.55 17.68
C LYS A 37 15.53 17.65 16.55
N SER A 38 14.70 18.68 16.57
CA SER A 38 13.76 18.98 15.47
C SER A 38 14.49 19.26 14.16
N GLN A 39 15.57 20.04 14.21
CA GLN A 39 16.38 20.32 13.05
C GLN A 39 17.06 19.06 12.51
N GLU A 40 17.63 18.21 13.38
CA GLU A 40 18.23 16.93 12.99
C GLU A 40 17.23 16.04 12.23
N TYR A 41 15.99 15.93 12.73
CA TYR A 41 14.95 15.17 12.05
C TYR A 41 14.56 15.79 10.71
N THR A 42 14.47 17.09 10.63
CA THR A 42 14.15 17.79 9.39
C THR A 42 15.21 17.53 8.31
N ASP A 43 16.48 17.61 8.68
CA ASP A 43 17.60 17.35 7.78
C ASP A 43 17.66 15.87 7.35
N ALA A 44 17.39 14.96 8.28
CA ALA A 44 17.30 13.53 8.00
C ALA A 44 16.15 13.21 7.04
N MET A 45 14.98 13.83 7.22
CA MET A 45 13.83 13.68 6.31
C MET A 45 14.15 14.22 4.90
N ALA A 46 14.77 15.38 4.81
CA ALA A 46 15.17 15.97 3.53
C ALA A 46 16.17 15.07 2.77
N THR A 47 17.16 14.53 3.50
CA THR A 47 18.14 13.60 2.94
C THR A 47 17.48 12.34 2.40
N ARG A 48 16.61 11.70 3.20
CA ARG A 48 15.89 10.50 2.77
C ARG A 48 14.95 10.74 1.60
N ALA A 49 14.28 11.90 1.57
CA ALA A 49 13.45 12.30 0.43
C ALA A 49 14.28 12.42 -0.86
N LYS A 50 15.47 12.99 -0.78
CA LYS A 50 16.39 13.10 -1.92
C LYS A 50 16.88 11.73 -2.39
N GLU A 51 17.28 10.86 -1.47
CA GLU A 51 17.70 9.49 -1.77
C GLU A 51 16.57 8.68 -2.43
N ARG A 52 15.35 8.77 -1.88
CA ARG A 52 14.16 8.14 -2.46
C ARG A 52 13.92 8.63 -3.89
N ASN A 53 13.96 9.93 -4.11
CA ASN A 53 13.68 10.51 -5.42
C ASN A 53 14.75 10.12 -6.45
N ALA A 54 16.02 10.04 -6.05
CA ALA A 54 17.09 9.54 -6.90
C ALA A 54 16.86 8.07 -7.28
N ALA A 55 16.50 7.22 -6.30
CA ALA A 55 16.21 5.82 -6.56
C ALA A 55 14.98 5.62 -7.47
N LEU A 56 13.94 6.46 -7.32
CA LEU A 56 12.76 6.42 -8.19
C LEU A 56 13.08 6.87 -9.62
N ALA A 57 13.93 7.89 -9.79
CA ALA A 57 14.35 8.37 -11.10
C ALA A 57 15.21 7.34 -11.87
N GLU A 58 15.96 6.51 -11.16
CA GLU A 58 16.83 5.45 -11.72
C GLU A 58 16.13 4.09 -11.80
N ALA A 59 14.89 3.96 -11.28
CA ALA A 59 14.18 2.68 -11.26
C ALA A 59 13.87 2.18 -12.67
N GLU A 60 14.31 0.96 -12.97
CA GLU A 60 13.92 0.26 -14.19
C GLU A 60 12.46 -0.17 -14.08
N MET A 61 11.63 0.32 -15.01
CA MET A 61 10.22 0.01 -15.03
C MET A 61 9.93 -1.19 -15.94
N PRO A 62 8.96 -2.05 -15.57
CA PRO A 62 8.65 -3.27 -16.32
C PRO A 62 7.95 -3.00 -17.67
N VAL A 63 7.56 -1.77 -17.92
CA VAL A 63 6.85 -1.36 -19.13
C VAL A 63 7.54 -0.15 -19.73
N GLU A 64 7.82 -0.20 -21.03
CA GLU A 64 8.34 0.93 -21.78
C GLU A 64 7.37 2.12 -21.73
N GLY A 65 7.90 3.31 -21.49
CA GLY A 65 7.12 4.53 -21.33
C GLY A 65 6.59 4.78 -19.91
N LEU A 66 6.67 3.80 -19.00
CA LEU A 66 6.34 3.99 -17.59
C LEU A 66 7.56 4.58 -16.85
N ALA A 67 7.36 5.63 -16.09
CA ALA A 67 8.44 6.31 -15.36
C ALA A 67 7.90 7.04 -14.13
N PHE A 68 8.78 7.41 -13.21
CA PHE A 68 8.46 8.37 -12.16
C PHE A 68 8.90 9.77 -12.59
N SER A 69 7.97 10.72 -12.54
CA SER A 69 8.24 12.16 -12.65
C SER A 69 8.29 12.76 -11.25
N ILE A 70 9.30 13.58 -10.98
CA ILE A 70 9.49 14.24 -9.69
C ILE A 70 9.32 15.73 -9.94
N ASP A 71 8.39 16.34 -9.22
CA ASP A 71 8.12 17.78 -9.33
C ASP A 71 9.14 18.63 -8.55
N GLU A 72 9.01 19.97 -8.66
CA GLU A 72 9.87 20.94 -7.97
C GLU A 72 9.76 20.84 -6.43
N LYS A 73 8.69 20.26 -5.91
CA LYS A 73 8.48 20.04 -4.47
C LYS A 73 9.04 18.70 -4.00
N GLY A 74 9.55 17.88 -4.93
CA GLY A 74 10.07 16.56 -4.64
C GLY A 74 8.97 15.49 -4.49
N GLU A 75 7.75 15.74 -4.99
CA GLU A 75 6.69 14.76 -5.04
C GLU A 75 6.86 13.89 -6.30
N ALA A 76 6.83 12.57 -6.09
CA ALA A 76 6.97 11.60 -7.18
C ALA A 76 5.58 11.19 -7.68
N THR A 77 5.37 11.32 -8.97
CA THR A 77 4.15 10.89 -9.67
C THR A 77 4.50 9.84 -10.71
N LEU A 78 3.72 8.75 -10.77
CA LEU A 78 3.86 7.75 -11.81
C LEU A 78 3.31 8.32 -13.13
N THR A 79 4.08 8.21 -14.21
CA THR A 79 3.71 8.69 -15.54
C THR A 79 3.83 7.58 -16.57
N TYR A 80 2.99 7.62 -17.59
CA TYR A 80 3.08 6.77 -18.76
C TYR A 80 3.13 7.65 -20.02
N GLU A 81 4.17 7.47 -20.84
CA GLU A 81 4.43 8.31 -22.01
C GLU A 81 4.44 9.83 -21.69
N GLY A 82 4.91 10.18 -20.49
CA GLY A 82 4.99 11.56 -20.01
C GLY A 82 3.70 12.14 -19.45
N LEU A 83 2.59 11.41 -19.47
CA LEU A 83 1.32 11.80 -18.85
C LEU A 83 1.16 11.14 -17.48
N PRO A 84 0.54 11.80 -16.50
CA PRO A 84 0.19 11.19 -15.21
C PRO A 84 -0.59 9.88 -15.41
N PHE A 85 -0.19 8.82 -14.71
CA PHE A 85 -0.86 7.53 -14.77
C PHE A 85 -2.19 7.58 -14.00
N ASP A 86 -3.18 8.21 -14.60
CA ASP A 86 -4.51 8.46 -14.06
C ASP A 86 -5.56 8.11 -15.12
N LYS A 87 -6.73 7.65 -14.66
CA LYS A 87 -7.89 7.30 -15.50
C LYS A 87 -8.41 8.46 -16.36
N ASP A 88 -8.15 9.70 -15.96
CA ASP A 88 -8.58 10.88 -16.68
C ASP A 88 -7.58 11.32 -17.78
N GLN A 89 -6.35 10.79 -17.76
CA GLN A 89 -5.26 11.14 -18.67
C GLN A 89 -4.88 10.00 -19.60
N ILE A 90 -5.15 8.75 -19.22
CA ILE A 90 -4.71 7.56 -19.94
C ILE A 90 -5.92 6.72 -20.36
N SER A 91 -5.88 6.16 -21.58
CA SER A 91 -6.94 5.28 -22.05
C SER A 91 -7.09 4.02 -21.20
N THR A 92 -8.30 3.50 -21.08
CA THR A 92 -8.58 2.26 -20.33
C THR A 92 -7.72 1.10 -20.83
N ALA A 93 -7.51 0.96 -22.14
CA ALA A 93 -6.67 -0.09 -22.71
C ALA A 93 -5.19 0.04 -22.30
N ALA A 94 -4.64 1.27 -22.30
CA ALA A 94 -3.27 1.52 -21.86
C ALA A 94 -3.13 1.27 -20.37
N MET A 95 -4.11 1.69 -19.56
CA MET A 95 -4.12 1.43 -18.11
C MET A 95 -4.15 -0.06 -17.81
N LEU A 96 -5.01 -0.82 -18.50
CA LEU A 96 -5.10 -2.27 -18.36
C LEU A 96 -3.78 -2.95 -18.73
N ARG A 97 -3.18 -2.57 -19.86
CA ARG A 97 -1.88 -3.10 -20.33
C ARG A 97 -0.79 -2.87 -19.29
N VAL A 98 -0.62 -1.63 -18.84
CA VAL A 98 0.43 -1.27 -17.87
C VAL A 98 0.21 -1.96 -16.54
N SER A 99 -1.02 -1.96 -16.01
CA SER A 99 -1.34 -2.61 -14.74
C SER A 99 -1.08 -4.12 -14.77
N THR A 100 -1.45 -4.78 -15.89
CA THR A 100 -1.21 -6.21 -16.08
C THR A 100 0.28 -6.52 -16.18
N ALA A 101 1.04 -5.74 -16.94
CA ALA A 101 2.48 -5.93 -17.09
C ALA A 101 3.22 -5.71 -15.76
N VAL A 102 2.83 -4.70 -14.96
CA VAL A 102 3.36 -4.49 -13.60
C VAL A 102 3.02 -5.68 -12.69
N GLY A 103 1.79 -6.18 -12.78
CA GLY A 103 1.37 -7.37 -12.03
C GLY A 103 2.20 -8.60 -12.40
N MET A 104 2.47 -8.84 -13.67
CA MET A 104 3.32 -9.93 -14.17
C MET A 104 4.76 -9.78 -13.67
N ALA A 105 5.35 -8.60 -13.80
CA ALA A 105 6.70 -8.32 -13.31
C ALA A 105 6.84 -8.50 -11.79
N SER A 106 5.79 -8.24 -11.04
CA SER A 106 5.77 -8.41 -9.58
C SER A 106 5.67 -9.88 -9.14
N ASN A 107 5.26 -10.79 -10.04
CA ASN A 107 5.06 -12.21 -9.74
C ASN A 107 5.83 -13.16 -10.67
N PRO A 108 7.13 -13.00 -10.86
CA PRO A 108 7.90 -13.73 -11.88
C PRO A 108 7.99 -15.25 -11.62
N ARG A 109 7.76 -15.69 -10.38
CA ARG A 109 7.85 -17.11 -9.99
C ARG A 109 6.52 -17.85 -10.14
N LEU A 110 5.43 -17.23 -9.71
CA LEU A 110 4.12 -17.88 -9.71
C LEU A 110 3.47 -17.88 -11.09
N ARG A 111 3.72 -16.84 -11.89
CA ARG A 111 3.18 -16.63 -13.23
C ARG A 111 1.66 -16.83 -13.33
N VAL A 112 0.97 -16.39 -12.28
CA VAL A 112 -0.51 -16.43 -12.19
C VAL A 112 -0.99 -15.06 -11.74
N LEU A 113 -1.96 -14.50 -12.45
CA LEU A 113 -2.68 -13.29 -12.06
C LEU A 113 -4.17 -13.55 -12.01
N ARG A 114 -4.84 -12.95 -11.03
CA ARG A 114 -6.29 -12.90 -10.93
C ARG A 114 -6.77 -11.49 -11.24
N ILE A 115 -7.71 -11.39 -12.18
CA ILE A 115 -8.37 -10.15 -12.55
C ILE A 115 -9.80 -10.25 -12.06
N MET A 116 -10.17 -9.36 -11.15
CA MET A 116 -11.54 -9.23 -10.66
C MET A 116 -12.35 -8.33 -11.60
N ASP A 117 -13.68 -8.44 -11.53
CA ASP A 117 -14.60 -7.61 -12.30
C ASP A 117 -14.37 -7.63 -13.82
N GLY A 118 -13.92 -8.76 -14.37
CA GLY A 118 -13.68 -8.93 -15.79
C GLY A 118 -14.91 -8.72 -16.66
N SER A 119 -16.11 -8.73 -16.08
CA SER A 119 -17.36 -8.37 -16.76
C SER A 119 -17.39 -6.89 -17.23
N LEU A 120 -16.51 -6.04 -16.71
CA LEU A 120 -16.35 -4.65 -17.14
C LEU A 120 -15.42 -4.50 -18.33
N LEU A 121 -14.73 -5.57 -18.73
CA LEU A 121 -13.82 -5.58 -19.87
C LEU A 121 -14.60 -5.92 -21.15
N ASP A 122 -14.30 -5.18 -22.19
CA ASP A 122 -14.78 -5.48 -23.54
C ASP A 122 -13.97 -6.62 -24.18
N GLU A 123 -14.40 -7.05 -25.34
CA GLU A 123 -13.79 -8.17 -26.08
C GLU A 123 -12.34 -7.85 -26.49
N ASP A 124 -12.06 -6.60 -26.88
CA ASP A 124 -10.71 -6.15 -27.25
C ASP A 124 -9.76 -6.16 -26.04
N SER A 125 -10.24 -5.73 -24.89
CA SER A 125 -9.48 -5.78 -23.62
C SER A 125 -9.18 -7.22 -23.19
N MET A 126 -10.15 -8.13 -23.33
CA MET A 126 -9.96 -9.55 -23.04
C MET A 126 -8.94 -10.21 -23.97
N LYS A 127 -8.99 -9.85 -25.26
CA LYS A 127 -8.03 -10.32 -26.26
C LYS A 127 -6.62 -9.80 -25.95
N LEU A 128 -6.48 -8.52 -25.62
CA LEU A 128 -5.21 -7.92 -25.19
C LEU A 128 -4.60 -8.69 -23.99
N LEU A 129 -5.41 -8.97 -22.97
CA LEU A 129 -4.97 -9.74 -21.81
C LEU A 129 -4.49 -11.15 -22.18
N ALA A 130 -5.20 -11.83 -23.08
CA ALA A 130 -4.83 -13.16 -23.55
C ALA A 130 -3.48 -13.14 -24.30
N GLU A 131 -3.30 -12.17 -25.20
CA GLU A 131 -2.04 -11.98 -25.94
C GLU A 131 -0.86 -11.69 -24.98
N MET A 132 -1.06 -10.85 -23.97
CA MET A 132 -0.03 -10.56 -22.96
C MET A 132 0.31 -11.81 -22.14
N ALA A 133 -0.69 -12.57 -21.74
CA ALA A 133 -0.50 -13.80 -20.97
C ALA A 133 0.27 -14.85 -21.75
N GLU A 134 -0.05 -15.02 -23.04
CA GLU A 134 0.65 -15.95 -23.92
C GLU A 134 2.11 -15.54 -24.15
N ALA A 135 2.35 -14.25 -24.39
CA ALA A 135 3.70 -13.72 -24.63
C ALA A 135 4.64 -13.90 -23.44
N GLU A 136 4.14 -13.75 -22.22
CA GLU A 136 4.90 -13.81 -20.97
C GLU A 136 4.79 -15.17 -20.24
N ASP A 137 4.10 -16.15 -20.83
CA ASP A 137 3.85 -17.48 -20.24
C ASP A 137 3.17 -17.37 -18.84
N PHE A 138 2.12 -16.52 -18.77
CA PHE A 138 1.31 -16.32 -17.57
C PHE A 138 -0.06 -16.97 -17.68
N GLN A 139 -0.58 -17.45 -16.58
CA GLN A 139 -1.96 -17.88 -16.44
C GLN A 139 -2.81 -16.75 -15.87
N LEU A 140 -3.87 -16.35 -16.58
CA LEU A 140 -4.83 -15.36 -16.09
C LEU A 140 -6.12 -16.03 -15.65
N TRP A 141 -6.59 -15.65 -14.47
CA TRP A 141 -7.90 -16.02 -13.93
C TRP A 141 -8.76 -14.75 -13.93
N VAL A 142 -9.70 -14.68 -14.85
CA VAL A 142 -10.58 -13.52 -15.01
C VAL A 142 -11.96 -13.87 -14.51
N GLU A 143 -12.47 -13.13 -13.53
CA GLU A 143 -13.82 -13.29 -13.01
C GLU A 143 -14.81 -12.57 -13.92
N VAL A 144 -15.76 -13.31 -14.45
CA VAL A 144 -16.84 -12.75 -15.26
C VAL A 144 -18.18 -13.23 -14.72
N VAL A 145 -19.17 -12.35 -14.72
CA VAL A 145 -20.56 -12.70 -14.44
C VAL A 145 -21.19 -13.16 -15.74
N GLY A 146 -21.71 -14.40 -15.78
CA GLY A 146 -22.30 -14.96 -17.00
C GLY A 146 -22.93 -16.30 -16.77
N ASP A 147 -23.55 -16.84 -17.82
CA ASP A 147 -24.34 -18.07 -17.80
C ASP A 147 -23.50 -19.36 -17.83
N GLY A 148 -22.17 -19.25 -17.67
CA GLY A 148 -21.28 -20.40 -17.58
C GLY A 148 -20.96 -21.06 -18.91
N GLY A 149 -20.52 -20.25 -19.88
CA GLY A 149 -20.03 -20.74 -21.18
C GLY A 149 -18.73 -21.53 -21.05
N VAL A 150 -17.61 -20.92 -21.36
CA VAL A 150 -16.27 -21.53 -21.22
C VAL A 150 -15.65 -21.08 -19.89
N GLY A 151 -15.26 -22.03 -19.02
CA GLY A 151 -14.61 -21.72 -17.77
C GLY A 151 -15.09 -22.52 -16.57
N ILE A 152 -14.59 -22.16 -15.39
CA ILE A 152 -15.02 -22.74 -14.10
C ILE A 152 -16.17 -21.89 -13.57
N VAL A 153 -17.33 -22.49 -13.42
CA VAL A 153 -18.54 -21.82 -12.90
C VAL A 153 -18.60 -22.02 -11.40
N MET A 154 -18.65 -20.91 -10.67
CA MET A 154 -18.81 -20.88 -9.21
C MET A 154 -20.24 -20.47 -8.86
N GLU A 155 -20.92 -21.28 -8.07
CA GLU A 155 -22.26 -21.01 -7.52
C GLU A 155 -22.26 -21.20 -6.02
N ASN A 156 -22.74 -20.20 -5.28
CA ASN A 156 -22.81 -20.27 -3.81
C ASN A 156 -21.48 -20.66 -3.13
N GLY A 157 -20.33 -20.27 -3.73
CA GLY A 157 -19.00 -20.58 -3.21
C GLY A 157 -18.47 -21.96 -3.58
N THR A 158 -19.18 -22.74 -4.40
CA THR A 158 -18.76 -24.07 -4.88
C THR A 158 -18.64 -24.09 -6.41
N ILE A 159 -17.83 -24.99 -6.94
CA ILE A 159 -17.72 -25.20 -8.39
C ILE A 159 -18.95 -25.99 -8.88
N ARG A 160 -19.66 -25.45 -9.89
CA ARG A 160 -20.80 -26.15 -10.50
C ARG A 160 -20.33 -27.51 -11.05
N GLY A 161 -20.96 -28.58 -10.60
CA GLY A 161 -20.65 -29.95 -11.02
C GLY A 161 -19.45 -30.58 -10.32
N ALA A 162 -18.83 -29.92 -9.36
CA ALA A 162 -17.91 -30.56 -8.44
C ALA A 162 -18.74 -31.52 -7.51
N PRO A 163 -18.25 -32.73 -7.21
CA PRO A 163 -18.89 -33.56 -6.22
C PRO A 163 -18.92 -32.82 -4.90
N ASP A 164 -20.09 -32.70 -4.29
CA ASP A 164 -20.28 -32.06 -2.98
C ASP A 164 -19.48 -32.83 -1.94
N ALA A 165 -18.33 -32.29 -1.53
CA ALA A 165 -17.48 -32.93 -0.53
C ALA A 165 -18.24 -33.20 0.82
N GLU A 166 -19.26 -32.38 1.11
CA GLU A 166 -20.19 -32.64 2.24
C GLU A 166 -21.29 -33.64 1.93
N GLY A 167 -21.79 -33.71 0.68
CA GLY A 167 -22.78 -34.66 0.24
C GLY A 167 -22.24 -36.10 0.26
N ASP A 168 -21.05 -36.28 -0.35
CA ASP A 168 -20.35 -37.56 -0.39
C ASP A 168 -19.95 -38.08 1.00
N ALA A 169 -19.58 -37.18 1.93
CA ALA A 169 -19.28 -37.56 3.31
C ALA A 169 -20.54 -37.99 4.09
N LYS A 170 -21.68 -37.32 3.88
CA LYS A 170 -22.96 -37.67 4.49
C LYS A 170 -23.53 -38.98 3.92
N GLU A 171 -23.40 -39.20 2.63
CA GLU A 171 -23.87 -40.44 1.96
C GLU A 171 -23.01 -41.64 2.36
N LYS A 172 -21.70 -41.51 2.47
CA LYS A 172 -20.81 -42.54 3.02
C LYS A 172 -21.12 -42.88 4.48
N ALA A 173 -21.33 -41.85 5.31
CA ALA A 173 -21.67 -42.02 6.70
C ALA A 173 -23.06 -42.71 6.87
N ALA A 174 -24.03 -42.35 6.04
CA ALA A 174 -25.35 -43.00 6.02
C ALA A 174 -25.26 -44.46 5.54
N ALA A 175 -24.46 -44.76 4.52
CA ALA A 175 -24.23 -46.11 4.02
C ALA A 175 -23.50 -47.02 5.05
N GLU A 176 -22.54 -46.47 5.80
CA GLU A 176 -21.89 -47.21 6.89
C GLU A 176 -22.81 -47.51 8.08
N ILE A 177 -23.77 -46.64 8.37
CA ILE A 177 -24.77 -46.88 9.42
C ILE A 177 -25.73 -47.95 8.96
N GLN A 178 -26.18 -47.94 7.70
CA GLN A 178 -27.06 -48.98 7.17
C GLN A 178 -26.42 -50.36 7.02
N ALA A 179 -25.09 -50.43 6.81
CA ALA A 179 -24.39 -51.69 6.72
C ALA A 179 -24.10 -52.36 8.08
N LYS A 180 -24.38 -51.68 9.19
CA LYS A 180 -24.17 -52.18 10.58
C LYS A 180 -25.47 -52.58 11.29
N ILE A 181 -26.63 -52.52 10.61
CA ILE A 181 -27.92 -53.01 11.09
C ILE A 181 -28.25 -54.32 10.42
#